data_0784826e411789d401384b9ac55ab83b
#
_entry.id   0784826e411789d401384b9ac55ab83b
#
_cell.length_a   1.000
_cell.length_b   1.000
_cell.length_c   1.000
_cell.angle_alpha   90.00
_cell.angle_beta   90.00
_cell.angle_gamma   90.00
#
_symmetry.space_group_name_H-M   'P 1'
#
loop_
_entity.id
_entity.type
_entity.pdbx_description
1 polymer ?
#
loop_
_entity_poly.entity_id
_entity_poly.type
_entity_poly.pdbx_seq_one_letter_code
_entity_poly.pdbx_strand_id
1 'polypeptide(L)'
;LASEVTSNIREMVGALNRVLAFSKINTKSPTIYECKRILKDFINSNNKTINVEYIQNLVATHFNLNIQELLSPRRSRSLARPRQIAMYLAKHYTTNSLPDIGRKFSNRDHTTVIHAVKKIDELIKKDNEVSQSVMEIKKKLF
;
A
#
# COMPACT_ATOMS: atom_id res chain seq x y z
N LEU A 1 4.96 -5.70 10.50
CA LEU A 1 3.80 -5.32 11.33
C LEU A 1 4.21 -4.66 12.65
N ALA A 2 5.15 -5.26 13.40
CA ALA A 2 5.61 -4.70 14.67
C ALA A 2 6.31 -3.33 14.49
N SER A 3 7.06 -3.12 13.40
CA SER A 3 7.73 -1.86 13.11
C SER A 3 6.73 -0.74 12.77
N GLU A 4 5.62 -1.07 12.12
CA GLU A 4 4.56 -0.11 11.80
C GLU A 4 3.81 0.35 13.06
N VAL A 5 3.46 -0.59 13.93
CA VAL A 5 2.79 -0.29 15.20
C VAL A 5 3.69 0.60 16.05
N THR A 6 4.99 0.31 16.13
CA THR A 6 5.95 1.11 16.87
C THR A 6 6.09 2.53 16.29
N SER A 7 6.13 2.68 14.96
CA SER A 7 6.18 3.98 14.29
C SER A 7 4.90 4.78 14.56
N ASN A 8 3.73 4.18 14.48
CA ASN A 8 2.45 4.82 14.76
C ASN A 8 2.35 5.30 16.21
N ILE A 9 2.85 4.51 17.16
CA ILE A 9 2.88 4.88 18.57
C ILE A 9 3.81 6.09 18.79
N ARG A 10 4.98 6.11 18.18
CA ARG A 10 5.92 7.26 18.28
C ARG A 10 5.31 8.54 17.73
N GLU A 11 4.63 8.46 16.59
CA GLU A 11 3.95 9.61 15.99
C GLU A 11 2.80 10.11 16.86
N MET A 12 2.03 9.18 17.46
CA MET A 12 0.95 9.52 18.38
C MET A 12 1.48 10.21 19.63
N VAL A 13 2.56 9.72 20.22
CA VAL A 13 3.24 10.34 21.36
C VAL A 13 3.75 11.73 20.99
N GLY A 14 4.32 11.88 19.80
CA GLY A 14 4.77 13.17 19.27
C GLY A 14 3.62 14.17 19.14
N ALA A 15 2.48 13.75 18.64
CA ALA A 15 1.28 14.57 18.52
C ALA A 15 0.75 15.00 19.89
N LEU A 16 0.68 14.07 20.85
CA LEU A 16 0.28 14.36 22.23
C LEU A 16 1.24 15.34 22.91
N ASN A 17 2.54 15.19 22.72
CA ASN A 17 3.55 16.10 23.23
C ASN A 17 3.39 17.52 22.67
N ARG A 18 3.02 17.65 21.39
CA ARG A 18 2.73 18.97 20.77
C ARG A 18 1.51 19.61 21.41
N VAL A 19 0.45 18.84 21.68
CA VAL A 19 -0.76 19.33 22.35
C VAL A 19 -0.42 19.81 23.76
N LEU A 20 0.37 19.04 24.51
CA LEU A 20 0.81 19.42 25.86
C LEU A 20 1.68 20.68 25.84
N ALA A 21 2.60 20.80 24.89
CA ALA A 21 3.44 21.99 24.73
C ALA A 21 2.59 23.22 24.41
N PHE A 22 1.60 23.08 23.52
CA PHE A 22 0.67 24.15 23.17
C PHE A 22 -0.17 24.58 24.38
N SER A 23 -0.63 23.62 25.18
CA SER A 23 -1.38 23.86 26.42
C SER A 23 -0.55 24.61 27.46
N LYS A 24 0.74 24.30 27.59
CA LYS A 24 1.67 25.01 28.50
C LYS A 24 1.95 26.45 28.07
N ILE A 25 2.04 26.70 26.75
CA ILE A 25 2.33 28.05 26.22
C ILE A 25 1.10 28.95 26.36
N ASN A 26 -0.11 28.41 26.15
CA ASN A 26 -1.35 29.18 26.15
C ASN A 26 -2.11 29.19 27.46
N THR A 27 -1.60 28.57 28.52
CA THR A 27 -2.21 28.43 29.85
C THR A 27 -3.65 27.92 29.87
N LYS A 28 -4.11 27.38 28.75
CA LYS A 28 -5.44 26.76 28.59
C LYS A 28 -5.30 25.25 28.34
N SER A 29 -6.05 24.45 29.08
CA SER A 29 -6.16 23.04 28.78
C SER A 29 -6.79 22.86 27.39
N PRO A 30 -6.23 22.02 26.51
CA PRO A 30 -6.87 21.75 25.22
C PRO A 30 -8.25 21.13 25.47
N THR A 31 -9.25 21.62 24.76
CA THR A 31 -10.59 21.07 24.85
C THR A 31 -10.60 19.65 24.28
N ILE A 32 -11.54 18.82 24.74
CA ILE A 32 -11.74 17.47 24.19
C ILE A 32 -11.94 17.52 22.67
N TYR A 33 -12.57 18.57 22.17
CA TYR A 33 -12.76 18.81 20.75
C TYR A 33 -11.43 18.98 19.99
N GLU A 34 -10.52 19.76 20.51
CA GLU A 34 -9.20 19.97 19.91
C GLU A 34 -8.39 18.67 19.89
N CYS A 35 -8.41 17.91 20.98
CA CYS A 35 -7.76 16.60 21.05
C CYS A 35 -8.35 15.63 20.00
N LYS A 36 -9.67 15.57 19.88
CA LYS A 36 -10.34 14.74 18.86
C LYS A 36 -9.98 15.14 17.44
N ARG A 37 -9.88 16.45 17.19
CA ARG A 37 -9.50 16.99 15.87
C ARG A 37 -8.08 16.56 15.50
N ILE A 38 -7.13 16.70 16.42
CA ILE A 38 -5.73 16.30 16.20
C ILE A 38 -5.63 14.80 15.97
N LEU A 39 -6.32 13.99 16.77
CA LEU A 39 -6.35 12.54 16.62
C LEU A 39 -7.01 12.13 15.30
N LYS A 40 -8.07 12.81 14.87
CA LYS A 40 -8.73 12.55 13.60
C LYS A 40 -7.80 12.86 12.41
N ASP A 41 -7.12 13.99 12.43
CA ASP A 41 -6.15 14.36 11.41
C ASP A 41 -4.98 13.36 11.37
N PHE A 42 -4.51 12.90 12.53
CA PHE A 42 -3.48 11.87 12.65
C PHE A 42 -3.95 10.53 12.05
N ILE A 43 -5.14 10.08 12.40
CA ILE A 43 -5.72 8.85 11.86
C ILE A 43 -5.90 8.96 10.35
N ASN A 44 -6.39 10.08 9.84
CA ASN A 44 -6.57 10.30 8.41
C ASN A 44 -5.24 10.35 7.65
N SER A 45 -4.19 10.94 8.22
CA SER A 45 -2.87 10.98 7.60
C SER A 45 -2.20 9.61 7.57
N ASN A 46 -2.47 8.74 8.56
CA ASN A 46 -1.94 7.39 8.61
C ASN A 46 -2.80 6.35 7.88
N ASN A 47 -4.07 6.64 7.69
CA ASN A 47 -4.95 5.86 6.82
C ASN A 47 -4.80 6.28 5.35
N LYS A 48 -3.57 6.39 4.87
CA LYS A 48 -3.35 6.33 3.42
C LYS A 48 -3.88 4.99 2.97
N THR A 49 -5.11 4.98 2.51
CA THR A 49 -5.75 3.79 1.96
C THR A 49 -4.89 3.29 0.83
N ILE A 50 -4.21 2.18 1.05
CA ILE A 50 -3.52 1.47 -0.02
C ILE A 50 -4.60 1.03 -0.99
N ASN A 51 -4.63 1.64 -2.17
CA ASN A 51 -5.54 1.28 -3.24
C ASN A 51 -4.80 0.60 -4.40
N VAL A 52 -5.55 0.02 -5.31
CA VAL A 52 -4.96 -0.71 -6.45
C VAL A 52 -4.11 0.22 -7.32
N GLU A 53 -4.55 1.45 -7.56
CA GLU A 53 -3.82 2.43 -8.35
C GLU A 53 -2.46 2.78 -7.75
N TYR A 54 -2.40 2.93 -6.44
CA TYR A 54 -1.15 3.18 -5.72
C TYR A 54 -0.16 2.03 -5.88
N ILE A 55 -0.65 0.79 -5.76
CA ILE A 55 0.16 -0.42 -5.98
C ILE A 55 0.66 -0.48 -7.42
N GLN A 56 -0.21 -0.19 -8.38
CA GLN A 56 0.17 -0.18 -9.81
C GLN A 56 1.30 0.82 -10.08
N ASN A 57 1.20 2.02 -9.52
CA ASN A 57 2.23 3.05 -9.68
C ASN A 57 3.56 2.62 -9.03
N LEU A 58 3.54 2.03 -7.85
CA LEU A 58 4.75 1.54 -7.18
C LEU A 58 5.43 0.43 -7.97
N VAL A 59 4.66 -0.51 -8.49
CA VAL A 59 5.19 -1.61 -9.31
C VAL A 59 5.77 -1.08 -10.61
N ALA A 60 5.07 -0.18 -11.29
CA ALA A 60 5.56 0.43 -12.51
C ALA A 60 6.88 1.17 -12.27
N THR A 61 6.98 1.95 -11.20
CA THR A 61 8.19 2.66 -10.83
C THR A 61 9.34 1.70 -10.51
N HIS A 62 9.07 0.63 -9.76
CA HIS A 62 10.07 -0.36 -9.38
C HIS A 62 10.70 -1.04 -10.61
N PHE A 63 9.90 -1.37 -11.61
CA PHE A 63 10.35 -2.03 -12.84
C PHE A 63 10.69 -1.06 -13.98
N ASN A 64 10.74 0.24 -13.70
CA ASN A 64 10.98 1.29 -14.71
C ASN A 64 10.02 1.21 -15.90
N LEU A 65 8.77 0.92 -15.62
CA LEU A 65 7.71 0.84 -16.62
C LEU A 65 6.82 2.08 -16.53
N ASN A 66 6.24 2.44 -17.69
CA ASN A 66 5.14 3.39 -17.71
C ASN A 66 3.86 2.68 -17.24
N ILE A 67 3.01 3.39 -16.48
CA ILE A 67 1.74 2.84 -16.02
C ILE A 67 0.86 2.33 -17.18
N GLN A 68 0.91 2.99 -18.32
CA GLN A 68 0.19 2.58 -19.53
C GLN A 68 0.69 1.23 -20.07
N GLU A 69 1.98 0.98 -20.00
CA GLU A 69 2.55 -0.31 -20.39
C GLU A 69 2.15 -1.42 -19.43
N LEU A 70 2.19 -1.15 -18.12
CA LEU A 70 1.77 -2.10 -17.11
C LEU A 70 0.31 -2.53 -17.30
N LEU A 71 -0.57 -1.57 -17.63
CA LEU A 71 -2.00 -1.81 -17.82
C LEU A 71 -2.35 -2.23 -19.25
N SER A 72 -1.39 -2.25 -20.17
CA SER A 72 -1.65 -2.62 -21.57
C SER A 72 -2.07 -4.08 -21.70
N PRO A 73 -2.79 -4.45 -22.79
CA PRO A 73 -3.15 -5.84 -23.05
C PRO A 73 -1.99 -6.70 -23.53
N ARG A 74 -0.80 -6.14 -23.70
CA ARG A 74 0.39 -6.86 -24.18
C ARG A 74 0.76 -8.00 -23.25
N ARG A 75 1.12 -9.15 -23.84
CA ARG A 75 1.50 -10.37 -23.13
C ARG A 75 3.01 -10.63 -23.09
N SER A 76 3.84 -9.61 -23.27
CA SER A 76 5.29 -9.78 -23.23
C SER A 76 5.74 -10.18 -21.80
N ARG A 77 6.80 -10.98 -21.71
CA ARG A 77 7.34 -11.45 -20.43
C ARG A 77 7.78 -10.29 -19.53
N SER A 78 8.30 -9.23 -20.12
CA SER A 78 8.73 -8.04 -19.38
C SER A 78 7.58 -7.32 -18.67
N LEU A 79 6.35 -7.47 -19.15
CA LEU A 79 5.14 -6.87 -18.56
C LEU A 79 4.34 -7.86 -17.71
N ALA A 80 4.42 -9.16 -18.03
CA ALA A 80 3.63 -10.18 -17.35
C ALA A 80 4.00 -10.31 -15.87
N ARG A 81 5.29 -10.35 -15.56
CA ARG A 81 5.75 -10.51 -14.18
C ARG A 81 5.41 -9.32 -13.30
N PRO A 82 5.73 -8.07 -13.69
CA PRO A 82 5.30 -6.90 -12.92
C PRO A 82 3.79 -6.85 -12.70
N ARG A 83 3.02 -7.19 -13.71
CA ARG A 83 1.56 -7.22 -13.63
C ARG A 83 1.04 -8.25 -12.64
N GLN A 84 1.63 -9.44 -12.63
CA GLN A 84 1.31 -10.50 -11.67
C GLN A 84 1.64 -10.08 -10.24
N ILE A 85 2.78 -9.44 -10.02
CA ILE A 85 3.17 -8.91 -8.72
C ILE A 85 2.19 -7.83 -8.24
N ALA A 86 1.78 -6.93 -9.13
CA ALA A 86 0.80 -5.90 -8.80
C ALA A 86 -0.57 -6.51 -8.41
N MET A 87 -1.03 -7.51 -9.12
CA MET A 87 -2.26 -8.24 -8.78
C MET A 87 -2.16 -8.96 -7.45
N TYR A 88 -1.03 -9.60 -7.17
CA TYR A 88 -0.75 -10.26 -5.90
C TYR A 88 -0.82 -9.27 -4.72
N LEU A 89 -0.14 -8.14 -4.84
CA LEU A 89 -0.14 -7.11 -3.81
C LEU A 89 -1.52 -6.48 -3.63
N ALA A 90 -2.25 -6.26 -4.72
CA ALA A 90 -3.62 -5.76 -4.67
C ALA A 90 -4.54 -6.71 -3.91
N LYS A 91 -4.40 -8.02 -4.12
CA LYS A 91 -5.19 -9.03 -3.40
C LYS A 91 -4.89 -9.03 -1.90
N HIS A 92 -3.62 -8.91 -1.51
CA HIS A 92 -3.22 -9.01 -0.10
C HIS A 92 -3.36 -7.72 0.68
N TYR A 93 -3.26 -6.55 0.04
CA TYR A 93 -3.16 -5.26 0.73
C TYR A 93 -4.31 -4.30 0.44
N THR A 94 -5.29 -4.71 -0.37
CA THR A 94 -6.51 -3.93 -0.59
C THR A 94 -7.74 -4.75 -0.23
N THR A 95 -8.87 -4.06 -0.05
CA THR A 95 -10.17 -4.70 0.20
C THR A 95 -10.93 -5.00 -1.07
N ASN A 96 -10.36 -4.75 -2.24
CA ASN A 96 -11.00 -4.98 -3.52
C ASN A 96 -11.19 -6.49 -3.77
N SER A 97 -12.34 -6.84 -4.36
CA SER A 97 -12.61 -8.21 -4.81
C SER A 97 -11.76 -8.59 -6.01
N LEU A 98 -11.63 -9.89 -6.28
CA LEU A 98 -10.92 -10.36 -7.47
C LEU A 98 -11.47 -9.80 -8.79
N PRO A 99 -12.80 -9.74 -9.00
CA PRO A 99 -13.34 -9.08 -10.18
C PRO A 99 -13.01 -7.58 -10.26
N ASP A 100 -13.00 -6.88 -9.14
CA ASP A 100 -12.64 -5.46 -9.10
C ASP A 100 -11.18 -5.23 -9.47
N ILE A 101 -10.29 -6.06 -8.96
CA ILE A 101 -8.86 -6.03 -9.33
C ILE A 101 -8.70 -6.28 -10.82
N GLY A 102 -9.37 -7.28 -11.36
CA GLY A 102 -9.33 -7.58 -12.79
C GLY A 102 -9.78 -6.42 -13.66
N ARG A 103 -10.85 -5.74 -13.28
CA ARG A 103 -11.34 -4.55 -13.98
C ARG A 103 -10.32 -3.42 -14.01
N LYS A 104 -9.58 -3.22 -12.93
CA LYS A 104 -8.54 -2.19 -12.83
C LYS A 104 -7.27 -2.54 -13.60
N PHE A 105 -7.12 -3.77 -14.06
CA PHE A 105 -6.05 -4.24 -14.93
C PHE A 105 -6.55 -4.49 -16.36
N SER A 106 -7.17 -3.47 -16.96
CA SER A 106 -7.69 -3.50 -18.34
C SER A 106 -8.77 -4.55 -18.56
N ASN A 107 -9.74 -4.62 -17.66
CA ASN A 107 -10.90 -5.53 -17.73
C ASN A 107 -10.48 -7.01 -17.89
N ARG A 108 -9.45 -7.41 -17.15
CA ARG A 108 -9.07 -8.83 -17.11
C ARG A 108 -10.04 -9.62 -16.23
N ASP A 109 -10.23 -10.88 -16.59
CA ASP A 109 -11.08 -11.79 -15.83
C ASP A 109 -10.49 -12.05 -14.44
N HIS A 110 -11.37 -12.30 -13.47
CA HIS A 110 -10.97 -12.68 -12.12
C HIS A 110 -10.11 -13.94 -12.07
N THR A 111 -10.30 -14.88 -12.98
CA THR A 111 -9.47 -16.08 -13.12
C THR A 111 -8.00 -15.74 -13.41
N THR A 112 -7.77 -14.71 -14.23
CA THR A 112 -6.42 -14.20 -14.49
C THR A 112 -5.76 -13.70 -13.21
N VAL A 113 -6.51 -12.99 -12.36
CA VAL A 113 -6.01 -12.51 -11.07
C VAL A 113 -5.71 -13.67 -10.13
N ILE A 114 -6.57 -14.69 -10.07
CA ILE A 114 -6.35 -15.89 -9.26
C ILE A 114 -5.05 -16.60 -9.68
N HIS A 115 -4.84 -16.79 -10.97
CA HIS A 115 -3.64 -17.42 -11.50
C HIS A 115 -2.38 -16.59 -11.18
N ALA A 116 -2.47 -15.27 -11.31
CA ALA A 116 -1.37 -14.37 -10.97
C ALA A 116 -0.99 -14.48 -9.50
N VAL A 117 -1.95 -14.46 -8.59
CA VAL A 117 -1.73 -14.60 -7.14
C VAL A 117 -1.06 -15.94 -6.82
N LYS A 118 -1.56 -17.04 -7.35
CA LYS A 118 -0.97 -18.37 -7.15
C LYS A 118 0.45 -18.44 -7.69
N LYS A 119 0.68 -17.90 -8.88
CA LYS A 119 2.00 -17.91 -9.52
C LYS A 119 3.03 -17.16 -8.68
N ILE A 120 2.68 -16.00 -8.16
CA ILE A 120 3.58 -15.21 -7.32
C ILE A 120 3.81 -15.91 -5.97
N ASP A 121 2.79 -16.49 -5.35
CA ASP A 121 2.94 -17.28 -4.13
C ASP A 121 3.97 -18.41 -4.30
N GLU A 122 3.92 -19.13 -5.41
CA GLU A 122 4.88 -20.17 -5.72
C GLU A 122 6.30 -19.61 -5.96
N LEU A 123 6.39 -18.51 -6.71
CA LEU A 123 7.66 -17.92 -7.09
C LEU A 123 8.38 -17.26 -5.90
N ILE A 124 7.67 -16.72 -4.94
CA ILE A 124 8.27 -16.19 -3.71
C ILE A 124 9.07 -17.28 -2.98
N LYS A 125 8.61 -18.52 -3.04
CA LYS A 125 9.28 -19.66 -2.40
C LYS A 125 10.44 -20.21 -3.21
N LYS A 126 10.44 -20.04 -4.54
CA LYS A 126 11.39 -20.69 -5.46
C LYS A 126 12.37 -19.73 -6.12
N ASP A 127 11.99 -18.46 -6.30
CA ASP A 127 12.75 -17.47 -7.04
C ASP A 127 13.10 -16.30 -6.12
N ASN A 128 14.39 -16.13 -5.84
CA ASN A 128 14.87 -15.06 -4.96
C ASN A 128 14.65 -13.67 -5.55
N GLU A 129 14.72 -13.51 -6.87
CA GLU A 129 14.48 -12.22 -7.53
C GLU A 129 13.05 -11.75 -7.32
N VAL A 130 12.08 -12.63 -7.52
CA VAL A 130 10.66 -12.32 -7.30
C VAL A 130 10.40 -12.01 -5.83
N SER A 131 10.92 -12.84 -4.93
CA SER A 131 10.80 -12.63 -3.49
C SER A 131 11.37 -11.27 -3.08
N GLN A 132 12.54 -10.93 -3.55
CA GLN A 132 13.20 -9.66 -3.25
C GLN A 132 12.43 -8.46 -3.81
N SER A 133 11.95 -8.56 -5.05
CA SER A 133 11.13 -7.51 -5.67
C SER A 133 9.84 -7.26 -4.89
N VAL A 134 9.14 -8.32 -4.50
CA VAL A 134 7.93 -8.23 -3.69
C VAL A 134 8.22 -7.57 -2.34
N MET A 135 9.29 -7.97 -1.67
CA MET A 135 9.69 -7.38 -0.39
C MET A 135 10.04 -5.91 -0.49
N GLU A 136 10.76 -5.50 -1.52
CA GLU A 136 11.15 -4.10 -1.74
C GLU A 136 9.93 -3.22 -2.01
N ILE A 137 9.00 -3.68 -2.85
CA ILE A 137 7.76 -2.95 -3.13
C ILE A 137 6.90 -2.89 -1.86
N LYS A 138 6.80 -3.99 -1.12
CA LYS A 138 6.07 -4.05 0.14
C LYS A 138 6.59 -3.04 1.16
N LYS A 139 7.90 -2.86 1.26
CA LYS A 139 8.51 -1.84 2.13
C LYS A 139 8.09 -0.43 1.76
N LYS A 140 7.87 -0.16 0.48
CA LYS A 140 7.42 1.16 -0.01
C LYS A 140 5.92 1.39 0.25
N LEU A 141 5.13 0.34 0.40
CA LEU A 141 3.71 0.44 0.75
C LEU A 141 3.51 0.93 2.19
N PHE A 142 4.42 0.64 3.04
CA PHE A 142 4.43 0.96 4.46
C PHE A 142 5.63 1.84 4.76
#